data_cc1f43d04e159d1f25e66d8873bb696a
#
_entry.id   cc1f43d04e159d1f25e66d8873bb696a
#
_cell.length_a   1.000
_cell.length_b   1.000
_cell.length_c   1.000
_cell.angle_alpha   90.00
_cell.angle_beta   90.00
_cell.angle_gamma   90.00
#
_symmetry.space_group_name_H-M   'P 1'
#
loop_
_entity.id
_entity.type
_entity.pdbx_description
1 polymer ?
#
loop_
_entity_poly.entity_id
_entity_poly.type
_entity_poly.pdbx_seq_one_letter_code
_entity_poly.pdbx_strand_id
1 'polypeptide(L)'
;EGVTAAVVEGDSFHRFDRMQMKQKMIEAEEGGNRHFSHFGPENNLFAELEELFRTYGENGSGKIRKYLHDEGEAAPYNQEPGTFTPWEDVPPDTDLLFYEGLHGAVVTKEANIARHADLLIGVVPVVNLEWIQKLYRDKALRGYTAEAVTDTILRRMPDYVNYICPQFA
;
A
#
# COMPACT_ATOMS: atom_id res chain seq x y z
N GLU A 1 22.74 9.96 -10.46
CA GLU A 1 23.85 10.31 -9.55
C GLU A 1 23.66 11.76 -9.10
N GLY A 2 23.70 12.01 -7.78
CA GLY A 2 23.53 13.34 -7.20
C GLY A 2 22.09 13.79 -6.95
N VAL A 3 21.09 12.92 -7.15
CA VAL A 3 19.70 13.17 -6.79
C VAL A 3 19.38 12.45 -5.49
N THR A 4 18.81 13.15 -4.53
CA THR A 4 18.36 12.61 -3.25
C THR A 4 16.85 12.38 -3.29
N ALA A 5 16.38 11.25 -2.73
CA ALA A 5 14.98 10.90 -2.75
C ALA A 5 14.43 10.62 -1.34
N ALA A 6 13.26 11.16 -1.06
CA ALA A 6 12.39 10.64 -0.01
C ALA A 6 11.63 9.42 -0.56
N VAL A 7 11.89 8.25 0.00
CA VAL A 7 11.23 7.01 -0.41
C VAL A 7 10.07 6.70 0.52
N VAL A 8 8.90 6.48 -0.03
CA VAL A 8 7.65 6.24 0.70
C VAL A 8 7.01 4.95 0.21
N GLU A 9 6.81 4.03 1.12
CA GLU A 9 6.11 2.76 0.87
C GLU A 9 4.61 2.93 1.08
N GLY A 10 3.81 2.50 0.11
CA GLY A 10 2.37 2.65 0.11
C GLY A 10 1.66 1.96 1.27
N ASP A 11 2.18 0.83 1.75
CA ASP A 11 1.64 0.10 2.89
C ASP A 11 1.62 0.96 4.17
N SER A 12 2.48 1.98 4.25
CA SER A 12 2.48 2.94 5.36
C SER A 12 1.22 3.80 5.45
N PHE A 13 0.45 3.89 4.36
CA PHE A 13 -0.82 4.63 4.31
C PHE A 13 -2.06 3.74 4.51
N HIS A 14 -1.90 2.47 4.89
CA HIS A 14 -3.03 1.70 5.39
C HIS A 14 -3.59 2.32 6.68
N ARG A 15 -4.91 2.27 6.85
CA ARG A 15 -5.59 2.82 8.03
C ARG A 15 -5.41 1.93 9.26
N PHE A 16 -5.38 0.62 9.06
CA PHE A 16 -5.37 -0.39 10.11
C PHE A 16 -4.07 -1.17 10.11
N ASP A 17 -3.54 -1.42 11.29
CA ASP A 17 -2.43 -2.35 11.47
C ASP A 17 -2.85 -3.81 11.14
N ARG A 18 -1.90 -4.73 11.15
CA ARG A 18 -2.15 -6.15 10.78
C ARG A 18 -3.24 -6.79 11.62
N MET A 19 -3.24 -6.56 12.92
CA MET A 19 -4.21 -7.17 13.83
C MET A 19 -5.59 -6.51 13.70
N GLN A 20 -5.63 -5.20 13.62
CA GLN A 20 -6.84 -4.42 13.39
C GLN A 20 -7.48 -4.80 12.05
N MET A 21 -6.68 -4.89 10.98
CA MET A 21 -7.18 -5.27 9.65
C MET A 21 -7.77 -6.67 9.64
N LYS A 22 -7.10 -7.62 10.30
CA LYS A 22 -7.64 -8.98 10.44
C LYS A 22 -9.00 -9.00 11.14
N GLN A 23 -9.14 -8.24 12.21
CA GLN A 23 -10.39 -8.10 12.93
C GLN A 23 -11.48 -7.46 12.07
N LYS A 24 -11.14 -6.38 11.36
CA LYS A 24 -12.06 -5.68 10.44
C LYS A 24 -12.54 -6.57 9.27
N MET A 25 -11.68 -7.43 8.76
CA MET A 25 -12.07 -8.39 7.72
C MET A 25 -13.07 -9.43 8.24
N ILE A 26 -12.91 -9.92 9.48
CA ILE A 26 -13.86 -10.84 10.12
C ILE A 26 -15.21 -10.14 10.32
N GLU A 27 -15.21 -8.95 10.91
CA GLU A 27 -16.43 -8.15 11.13
C GLU A 27 -17.18 -7.86 9.81
N ALA A 28 -16.44 -7.54 8.76
CA ALA A 28 -17.01 -7.29 7.44
C ALA A 28 -17.64 -8.56 6.83
N GLU A 29 -16.99 -9.71 6.96
CA GLU A 29 -17.49 -10.99 6.47
C GLU A 29 -18.77 -11.42 7.22
N GLU A 30 -18.79 -11.28 8.55
CA GLU A 30 -19.97 -11.52 9.39
C GLU A 30 -21.11 -10.57 9.02
N GLY A 31 -20.80 -9.33 8.64
CA GLY A 31 -21.76 -8.35 8.11
C GLY A 31 -22.17 -8.57 6.65
N GLY A 32 -21.68 -9.63 6.00
CA GLY A 32 -21.98 -9.99 4.60
C GLY A 32 -21.13 -9.26 3.55
N ASN A 33 -20.17 -8.42 3.97
CA ASN A 33 -19.24 -7.75 3.06
C ASN A 33 -17.96 -8.61 2.87
N ARG A 34 -17.94 -9.40 1.81
CA ARG A 34 -16.78 -10.25 1.45
C ARG A 34 -15.71 -9.51 0.63
N HIS A 35 -15.93 -8.25 0.30
CA HIS A 35 -15.04 -7.43 -0.52
C HIS A 35 -14.20 -6.45 0.29
N PHE A 36 -14.36 -6.44 1.61
CA PHE A 36 -13.53 -5.62 2.48
C PHE A 36 -12.07 -6.08 2.40
N SER A 37 -11.16 -5.18 2.02
CA SER A 37 -9.78 -5.54 1.73
C SER A 37 -8.81 -4.37 1.88
N HIS A 38 -7.51 -4.65 1.85
CA HIS A 38 -6.45 -3.64 1.84
C HIS A 38 -6.52 -2.66 0.64
N PHE A 39 -7.23 -3.01 -0.41
CA PHE A 39 -7.33 -2.20 -1.63
C PHE A 39 -8.39 -1.12 -1.54
N GLY A 40 -9.39 -1.29 -0.70
CA GLY A 40 -10.54 -0.39 -0.61
C GLY A 40 -10.22 0.96 0.03
N PRO A 41 -10.95 2.02 -0.34
CA PRO A 41 -10.73 3.38 0.18
C PRO A 41 -10.96 3.47 1.70
N GLU A 42 -11.83 2.64 2.26
CA GLU A 42 -12.11 2.58 3.70
C GLU A 42 -10.90 2.12 4.53
N ASN A 43 -9.96 1.43 3.90
CA ASN A 43 -8.79 0.83 4.54
C ASN A 43 -7.50 1.61 4.28
N ASN A 44 -7.59 2.73 3.57
CA ASN A 44 -6.44 3.55 3.18
C ASN A 44 -6.64 5.01 3.58
N LEU A 45 -5.54 5.68 3.85
CA LEU A 45 -5.47 7.09 4.24
C LEU A 45 -5.22 7.94 2.98
N PHE A 46 -6.19 7.95 2.05
CA PHE A 46 -6.01 8.65 0.77
C PHE A 46 -5.89 10.16 0.91
N ALA A 47 -6.57 10.75 1.90
CA ALA A 47 -6.46 12.19 2.16
C ALA A 47 -5.05 12.57 2.64
N GLU A 48 -4.47 11.76 3.52
CA GLU A 48 -3.12 11.95 4.03
C GLU A 48 -2.07 11.71 2.94
N LEU A 49 -2.31 10.74 2.06
CA LEU A 49 -1.44 10.46 0.92
C LEU A 49 -1.50 11.60 -0.12
N GLU A 50 -2.68 12.11 -0.42
CA GLU A 50 -2.86 13.27 -1.30
C GLU A 50 -2.18 14.50 -0.70
N GLU A 51 -2.34 14.73 0.60
CA GLU A 51 -1.72 15.85 1.30
C GLU A 51 -0.19 15.76 1.24
N LEU A 52 0.38 14.55 1.43
CA LEU A 52 1.82 14.34 1.27
C LEU A 52 2.31 14.75 -0.13
N PHE A 53 1.65 14.26 -1.19
CA PHE A 53 2.07 14.56 -2.56
C PHE A 53 1.96 16.05 -2.85
N ARG A 54 0.86 16.68 -2.41
CA ARG A 54 0.63 18.12 -2.58
C ARG A 54 1.70 18.95 -1.87
N THR A 55 1.91 18.72 -0.57
CA THR A 55 2.85 19.54 0.23
C THR A 55 4.29 19.31 -0.18
N TYR A 56 4.64 18.08 -0.54
CA TYR A 56 5.97 17.81 -1.05
C TYR A 56 6.23 18.54 -2.37
N GLY A 57 5.30 18.51 -3.31
CA GLY A 57 5.40 19.26 -4.58
C GLY A 57 5.45 20.77 -4.40
N GLU A 58 4.79 21.32 -3.37
CA GLU A 58 4.78 22.76 -3.11
C GLU A 58 6.06 23.26 -2.43
N ASN A 59 6.61 22.49 -1.49
CA ASN A 59 7.68 23.00 -0.62
C ASN A 59 8.64 21.93 -0.04
N GLY A 60 8.57 20.69 -0.52
CA GLY A 60 9.43 19.59 -0.05
C GLY A 60 9.07 19.04 1.32
N SER A 61 7.91 19.40 1.89
CA SER A 61 7.48 18.94 3.21
C SER A 61 6.41 17.87 3.14
N GLY A 62 6.21 17.16 4.25
CA GLY A 62 5.14 16.17 4.39
C GLY A 62 5.34 15.30 5.62
N LYS A 63 4.38 14.42 5.85
CA LYS A 63 4.43 13.44 6.92
C LYS A 63 4.46 12.03 6.35
N ILE A 64 5.36 11.23 6.86
CA ILE A 64 5.54 9.83 6.48
C ILE A 64 5.61 8.97 7.74
N ARG A 65 5.39 7.69 7.59
CA ARG A 65 5.64 6.67 8.59
C ARG A 65 6.04 5.38 7.89
N LYS A 66 6.41 4.34 8.62
CA LYS A 66 6.70 3.02 8.08
C LYS A 66 5.68 2.00 8.55
N TYR A 67 5.37 1.05 7.70
CA TYR A 67 4.72 -0.19 8.10
C TYR A 67 5.80 -1.24 8.33
N LEU A 68 5.80 -1.88 9.49
CA LEU A 68 6.84 -2.82 9.92
C LEU A 68 6.42 -4.24 9.57
N HIS A 69 6.97 -4.81 8.51
CA HIS A 69 6.52 -6.08 7.96
C HIS A 69 6.94 -7.29 8.79
N ASP A 70 8.15 -7.25 9.34
CA ASP A 70 8.76 -8.36 10.07
C ASP A 70 9.54 -7.89 11.30
N GLU A 71 10.12 -8.84 12.03
CA GLU A 71 10.89 -8.60 13.25
C GLU A 71 12.15 -7.76 13.00
N GLY A 72 12.80 -7.94 11.84
CA GLY A 72 14.00 -7.17 11.49
C GLY A 72 13.69 -5.68 11.30
N GLU A 73 12.53 -5.35 10.75
CA GLU A 73 12.07 -3.98 10.59
C GLU A 73 11.52 -3.38 11.90
N ALA A 74 10.88 -4.21 12.74
CA ALA A 74 10.23 -3.76 13.98
C ALA A 74 11.21 -3.56 15.15
N ALA A 75 12.23 -4.39 15.26
CA ALA A 75 13.17 -4.37 16.37
C ALA A 75 13.87 -3.00 16.58
N PRO A 76 14.34 -2.26 15.56
CA PRO A 76 14.93 -0.94 15.73
C PRO A 76 13.99 0.09 16.36
N TYR A 77 12.67 -0.10 16.22
CA TYR A 77 11.64 0.79 16.76
C TYR A 77 11.05 0.30 18.09
N ASN A 78 11.50 -0.86 18.58
CA ASN A 78 10.95 -1.53 19.76
C ASN A 78 9.43 -1.71 19.65
N GLN A 79 8.97 -2.15 18.48
CA GLN A 79 7.57 -2.39 18.15
C GLN A 79 7.36 -3.82 17.64
N GLU A 80 6.08 -4.22 17.55
CA GLU A 80 5.69 -5.51 17.02
C GLU A 80 5.58 -5.49 15.49
N PRO A 81 5.91 -6.58 14.79
CA PRO A 81 5.65 -6.71 13.36
C PRO A 81 4.17 -6.51 13.02
N GLY A 82 3.92 -5.81 11.92
CA GLY A 82 2.57 -5.52 11.45
C GLY A 82 1.98 -4.24 12.03
N THR A 83 2.78 -3.42 12.71
CA THR A 83 2.39 -2.11 13.23
C THR A 83 3.00 -0.98 12.41
N PHE A 84 2.69 0.27 12.78
CA PHE A 84 3.25 1.47 12.14
C PHE A 84 4.17 2.21 13.09
N THR A 85 5.22 2.83 12.56
CA THR A 85 5.96 3.84 13.31
C THR A 85 5.09 5.09 13.55
N PRO A 86 5.45 5.95 14.52
CA PRO A 86 4.89 7.29 14.58
C PRO A 86 5.09 8.06 13.28
N TRP A 87 4.21 9.05 13.03
CA TRP A 87 4.39 9.98 11.91
C TRP A 87 5.60 10.87 12.15
N GLU A 88 6.44 11.02 11.14
CA GLU A 88 7.61 11.87 11.12
C GLU A 88 7.61 12.78 9.90
N ASP A 89 8.44 13.83 9.91
CA ASP A 89 8.61 14.68 8.75
C ASP A 89 9.41 13.96 7.65
N VAL A 90 9.08 14.25 6.40
CA VAL A 90 9.90 13.85 5.26
C VAL A 90 11.33 14.35 5.48
N PRO A 91 12.37 13.55 5.18
CA PRO A 91 13.75 14.02 5.27
C PRO A 91 13.95 15.33 4.51
N PRO A 92 14.61 16.33 5.11
CA PRO A 92 14.88 17.59 4.43
C PRO A 92 15.86 17.41 3.26
N ASP A 93 15.93 18.40 2.40
CA ASP A 93 16.90 18.47 1.30
C ASP A 93 16.83 17.28 0.32
N THR A 94 15.62 16.77 0.08
CA THR A 94 15.38 15.78 -0.94
C THR A 94 14.87 16.43 -2.22
N ASP A 95 15.37 15.94 -3.38
CA ASP A 95 15.05 16.48 -4.69
C ASP A 95 13.77 15.88 -5.27
N LEU A 96 13.39 14.70 -4.77
CA LEU A 96 12.28 13.94 -5.30
C LEU A 96 11.59 13.11 -4.20
N LEU A 97 10.26 13.00 -4.31
CA LEU A 97 9.45 12.02 -3.58
C LEU A 97 9.24 10.80 -4.48
N PHE A 98 9.72 9.65 -4.03
CA PHE A 98 9.51 8.38 -4.69
C PHE A 98 8.52 7.54 -3.88
N TYR A 99 7.31 7.40 -4.41
CA TYR A 99 6.28 6.56 -3.81
C TYR A 99 6.20 5.21 -4.55
N GLU A 100 6.27 4.12 -3.81
CA GLU A 100 6.03 2.77 -4.28
C GLU A 100 4.79 2.20 -3.57
N GLY A 101 3.79 1.75 -4.32
CA GLY A 101 2.59 1.17 -3.73
C GLY A 101 1.40 1.06 -4.67
N LEU A 102 0.30 0.58 -4.14
CA LEU A 102 -0.90 0.25 -4.90
C LEU A 102 -1.78 1.46 -5.26
N HIS A 103 -1.55 2.62 -4.65
CA HIS A 103 -2.52 3.72 -4.66
C HIS A 103 -1.98 5.06 -5.19
N GLY A 104 -0.81 5.05 -5.84
CA GLY A 104 -0.16 6.28 -6.31
C GLY A 104 -0.91 7.03 -7.41
N ALA A 105 -1.80 6.37 -8.12
CA ALA A 105 -2.60 6.96 -9.20
C ALA A 105 -4.11 6.97 -8.88
N VAL A 106 -4.49 6.90 -7.62
CA VAL A 106 -5.90 6.86 -7.20
C VAL A 106 -6.59 8.19 -7.47
N VAL A 107 -7.77 8.10 -8.09
CA VAL A 107 -8.74 9.18 -8.26
C VAL A 107 -10.09 8.71 -7.76
N THR A 108 -10.60 9.36 -6.71
CA THR A 108 -11.93 9.13 -6.14
C THR A 108 -12.71 10.44 -6.10
N LYS A 109 -13.89 10.44 -5.48
CA LYS A 109 -14.66 11.67 -5.22
C LYS A 109 -14.00 12.51 -4.13
N GLU A 110 -13.32 11.86 -3.19
CA GLU A 110 -12.76 12.45 -1.97
C GLU A 110 -11.27 12.80 -2.12
N ALA A 111 -10.54 12.10 -3.00
CA ALA A 111 -9.10 12.28 -3.18
C ALA A 111 -8.69 12.11 -4.64
N ASN A 112 -7.72 12.90 -5.08
CA ASN A 112 -7.12 12.80 -6.41
C ASN A 112 -5.59 12.87 -6.30
N ILE A 113 -4.99 11.76 -5.93
CA ILE A 113 -3.55 11.64 -5.70
C ILE A 113 -2.78 11.81 -7.01
N ALA A 114 -3.29 11.22 -8.10
CA ALA A 114 -2.66 11.25 -9.42
C ALA A 114 -2.31 12.66 -9.92
N ARG A 115 -3.14 13.66 -9.60
CA ARG A 115 -2.95 15.04 -10.07
C ARG A 115 -1.69 15.75 -9.53
N HIS A 116 -1.12 15.21 -8.45
CA HIS A 116 0.05 15.80 -7.79
C HIS A 116 1.36 15.09 -8.17
N ALA A 117 1.29 14.03 -8.96
CA ALA A 117 2.47 13.30 -9.42
C ALA A 117 2.96 13.87 -10.76
N ASP A 118 4.26 14.16 -10.85
CA ASP A 118 4.89 14.58 -12.12
C ASP A 118 5.09 13.40 -13.09
N LEU A 119 5.25 12.18 -12.54
CA LEU A 119 5.41 10.96 -13.30
C LEU A 119 4.71 9.80 -12.61
N LEU A 120 3.81 9.14 -13.33
CA LEU A 120 3.16 7.90 -12.92
C LEU A 120 3.73 6.73 -13.73
N ILE A 121 4.20 5.71 -13.03
CA ILE A 121 4.73 4.48 -13.64
C ILE A 121 3.88 3.31 -13.17
N GLY A 122 3.07 2.76 -14.07
CA GLY A 122 2.32 1.54 -13.81
C GLY A 122 3.19 0.30 -14.08
N VAL A 123 3.44 -0.49 -13.03
CA VAL A 123 4.11 -1.78 -13.17
C VAL A 123 3.04 -2.85 -13.27
N VAL A 124 2.76 -3.29 -14.49
CA VAL A 124 1.69 -4.25 -14.79
C VAL A 124 2.30 -5.51 -15.38
N PRO A 125 2.56 -6.55 -14.59
CA PRO A 125 2.96 -7.83 -15.13
C PRO A 125 1.78 -8.48 -15.87
N VAL A 126 2.09 -9.40 -16.77
CA VAL A 126 1.06 -10.29 -17.33
C VAL A 126 0.44 -11.07 -16.17
N VAL A 127 -0.90 -11.07 -16.08
CA VAL A 127 -1.65 -11.67 -14.97
C VAL A 127 -1.18 -13.07 -14.59
N ASN A 128 -0.92 -13.92 -15.59
CA ASN A 128 -0.43 -15.28 -15.37
C ASN A 128 0.95 -15.29 -14.69
N LEU A 129 1.83 -14.37 -15.05
CA LEU A 129 3.16 -14.26 -14.47
C LEU A 129 3.08 -13.79 -13.01
N GLU A 130 2.22 -12.84 -12.73
CA GLU A 130 1.96 -12.36 -11.36
C GLU A 130 1.46 -13.49 -10.45
N TRP A 131 0.55 -14.33 -10.95
CA TRP A 131 0.07 -15.52 -10.21
C TRP A 131 1.21 -16.49 -9.90
N ILE A 132 2.02 -16.79 -10.91
CA ILE A 132 3.17 -17.70 -10.74
C ILE A 132 4.15 -17.12 -9.71
N GLN A 133 4.48 -15.85 -9.80
CA GLN A 133 5.40 -15.18 -8.88
C GLN A 133 4.83 -15.17 -7.45
N LYS A 134 3.54 -14.86 -7.29
CA LYS A 134 2.88 -14.89 -5.99
C LYS A 134 2.84 -16.28 -5.39
N LEU A 135 2.47 -17.30 -6.16
CA LEU A 135 2.50 -18.69 -5.72
C LEU A 135 3.89 -19.11 -5.24
N TYR A 136 4.91 -18.77 -6.02
CA TYR A 136 6.29 -19.13 -5.67
C TYR A 136 6.77 -18.42 -4.39
N ARG A 137 6.55 -17.12 -4.31
CA ARG A 137 6.94 -16.30 -3.16
C ARG A 137 6.24 -16.74 -1.88
N ASP A 138 4.92 -16.86 -1.90
CA ASP A 138 4.13 -17.12 -0.70
C ASP A 138 4.33 -18.57 -0.22
N LYS A 139 4.60 -19.50 -1.13
CA LYS A 139 5.00 -20.86 -0.78
C LYS A 139 6.41 -20.92 -0.18
N ALA A 140 7.38 -20.28 -0.83
CA ALA A 140 8.79 -20.36 -0.42
C ALA A 140 9.12 -19.55 0.83
N LEU A 141 8.55 -18.35 0.96
CA LEU A 141 8.92 -17.41 2.03
C LEU A 141 7.91 -17.38 3.19
N ARG A 142 6.66 -17.76 2.95
CA ARG A 142 5.58 -17.66 3.94
C ARG A 142 4.99 -19.00 4.35
N GLY A 143 5.40 -20.08 3.71
CA GLY A 143 4.97 -21.45 4.04
C GLY A 143 3.52 -21.77 3.70
N TYR A 144 2.85 -20.97 2.86
CA TYR A 144 1.48 -21.25 2.42
C TYR A 144 1.42 -22.39 1.41
N THR A 145 0.28 -23.12 1.40
CA THR A 145 0.02 -24.11 0.34
C THR A 145 -0.37 -23.44 -0.97
N ALA A 146 -0.16 -24.11 -2.09
CA ALA A 146 -0.55 -23.61 -3.41
C ALA A 146 -2.07 -23.34 -3.49
N GLU A 147 -2.88 -24.20 -2.87
CA GLU A 147 -4.33 -24.08 -2.80
C GLU A 147 -4.74 -22.82 -2.04
N ALA A 148 -4.15 -22.56 -0.87
CA ALA A 148 -4.45 -21.38 -0.06
C ALA A 148 -4.07 -20.07 -0.79
N VAL A 149 -2.94 -20.06 -1.52
CA VAL A 149 -2.54 -18.90 -2.31
C VAL A 149 -3.48 -18.70 -3.49
N THR A 150 -3.84 -19.79 -4.20
CA THR A 150 -4.78 -19.73 -5.34
C THR A 150 -6.14 -19.20 -4.90
N ASP A 151 -6.68 -19.72 -3.80
CA ASP A 151 -7.95 -19.25 -3.23
C ASP A 151 -7.89 -17.76 -2.87
N THR A 152 -6.78 -17.31 -2.31
CA THR A 152 -6.56 -15.89 -2.03
C THR A 152 -6.56 -15.04 -3.30
N ILE A 153 -5.86 -15.47 -4.35
CA ILE A 153 -5.82 -14.77 -5.63
C ILE A 153 -7.23 -14.64 -6.21
N LEU A 154 -7.98 -15.75 -6.27
CA LEU A 154 -9.35 -15.76 -6.81
C LEU A 154 -10.29 -14.87 -6.03
N ARG A 155 -10.21 -14.86 -4.70
CA ARG A 155 -11.02 -13.97 -3.85
C ARG A 155 -10.67 -12.49 -4.03
N ARG A 156 -9.43 -12.16 -4.44
CA ARG A 156 -8.93 -10.79 -4.61
C ARG A 156 -9.05 -10.27 -6.05
N MET A 157 -9.49 -11.08 -6.99
CA MET A 157 -9.71 -10.61 -8.37
C MET A 157 -10.67 -9.42 -8.47
N PRO A 158 -11.78 -9.36 -7.70
CA PRO A 158 -12.64 -8.17 -7.69
C PRO A 158 -11.91 -6.89 -7.24
N ASP A 159 -10.97 -7.00 -6.30
CA ASP A 159 -10.19 -5.84 -5.83
C ASP A 159 -9.33 -5.28 -6.94
N TYR A 160 -8.68 -6.15 -7.72
CA TYR A 160 -7.90 -5.73 -8.88
C TYR A 160 -8.75 -4.95 -9.88
N VAL A 161 -9.93 -5.47 -10.22
CA VAL A 161 -10.86 -4.83 -11.17
C VAL A 161 -11.40 -3.50 -10.64
N ASN A 162 -11.73 -3.44 -9.35
CA ASN A 162 -12.40 -2.29 -8.77
C ASN A 162 -11.44 -1.17 -8.33
N TYR A 163 -10.22 -1.50 -7.92
CA TYR A 163 -9.32 -0.55 -7.28
C TYR A 163 -7.98 -0.35 -8.01
N ILE A 164 -7.51 -1.37 -8.75
CA ILE A 164 -6.22 -1.28 -9.44
C ILE A 164 -6.40 -0.90 -10.91
N CYS A 165 -7.25 -1.62 -11.66
CA CYS A 165 -7.50 -1.32 -13.07
C CYS A 165 -7.89 0.14 -13.35
N PRO A 166 -8.73 0.81 -12.56
CA PRO A 166 -9.11 2.21 -12.80
C PRO A 166 -7.94 3.18 -12.76
N GLN A 167 -6.83 2.83 -12.13
CA GLN A 167 -5.64 3.67 -12.04
C GLN A 167 -4.80 3.68 -13.34
N PHE A 168 -5.12 2.80 -14.29
CA PHE A 168 -4.45 2.74 -15.60
C PHE A 168 -5.25 3.41 -16.73
N ALA A 169 -6.37 4.04 -16.40
CA ALA A 169 -7.28 4.68 -17.36
C ALA A 169 -6.80 6.09 -17.77
#